data_0f62c80e0e65e1dbe7874c48510f56c6
#
_entry.id   0f62c80e0e65e1dbe7874c48510f56c6
#
_cell.length_a   1.000
_cell.length_b   1.000
_cell.length_c   1.000
_cell.angle_alpha   90.00
_cell.angle_beta   90.00
_cell.angle_gamma   90.00
#
_symmetry.space_group_name_H-M   'P 1'
#
loop_
_entity.id
_entity.type
_entity.pdbx_description
1 polymer ?
#
loop_
_entity_poly.entity_id
_entity_poly.type
_entity_poly.pdbx_seq_one_letter_code
_entity_poly.pdbx_strand_id
1 'polypeptide(L)'
;MKQYKSSHYIFNYNQYSKAEKDIIKISKYQEACYEYICNVLKIEPSFKIEYFLCDTPEEVGRIYGDDEPCNGFADLPNKIYAVYNEEVQCVGFHEDAHVISYLINRPNSCAIREGLAMYFDRKWWGIQNLDWTGYFINNNTYIAIEELLNDEVFFSYDCTITYPIMGAFTDWLIATYGIDLYLDFYKYENVFEGIQQVYKKIPKELNQMFVDYVNLFRIDELVEQRMDTLFHE
;
A
#
# COMPACT_ATOMS: atom_id res chain seq x y z
N MET A 1 8.68 -11.88 24.59
CA MET A 1 8.99 -10.81 23.62
C MET A 1 9.69 -9.66 24.33
N LYS A 2 10.63 -8.98 23.68
CA LYS A 2 11.23 -7.71 24.13
C LYS A 2 10.43 -6.54 23.56
N GLN A 3 10.62 -5.36 24.13
CA GLN A 3 9.91 -4.17 23.73
C GLN A 3 10.87 -2.97 23.61
N TYR A 4 10.69 -2.17 22.55
CA TYR A 4 11.34 -0.87 22.37
C TYR A 4 10.26 0.19 22.11
N LYS A 5 10.38 1.37 22.74
CA LYS A 5 9.41 2.46 22.60
C LYS A 5 10.08 3.67 21.98
N SER A 6 9.45 4.23 20.98
CA SER A 6 9.81 5.50 20.36
C SER A 6 8.70 6.55 20.55
N SER A 7 8.73 7.64 19.77
CA SER A 7 7.74 8.71 19.92
C SER A 7 6.32 8.20 19.55
N HIS A 8 6.18 7.48 18.43
CA HIS A 8 4.87 7.08 17.91
C HIS A 8 4.66 5.55 17.90
N TYR A 9 5.68 4.75 18.29
CA TYR A 9 5.60 3.28 18.24
C TYR A 9 5.92 2.60 19.55
N ILE A 10 5.40 1.38 19.67
CA ILE A 10 5.79 0.34 20.63
C ILE A 10 6.15 -0.88 19.81
N PHE A 11 7.43 -1.13 19.59
CA PHE A 11 7.92 -2.31 18.87
C PHE A 11 8.01 -3.50 19.81
N ASN A 12 7.45 -4.63 19.40
CA ASN A 12 7.53 -5.91 20.08
C ASN A 12 8.28 -6.89 19.18
N TYR A 13 9.30 -7.59 19.71
CA TYR A 13 10.16 -8.48 18.94
C TYR A 13 10.74 -9.60 19.78
N ASN A 14 11.21 -10.65 19.13
CA ASN A 14 11.83 -11.78 19.81
C ASN A 14 13.29 -11.48 20.22
N GLN A 15 13.71 -12.06 21.35
CA GLN A 15 15.10 -11.97 21.78
C GLN A 15 16.01 -12.71 20.79
N TYR A 16 17.15 -12.12 20.47
CA TYR A 16 18.16 -12.62 19.51
C TYR A 16 17.70 -12.62 18.04
N SER A 17 16.52 -12.07 17.72
CA SER A 17 16.04 -11.93 16.35
C SER A 17 16.84 -10.91 15.54
N LYS A 18 16.61 -10.89 14.22
CA LYS A 18 17.11 -9.83 13.33
C LYS A 18 16.54 -8.47 13.74
N ALA A 19 15.26 -8.44 14.12
CA ALA A 19 14.59 -7.23 14.58
C ALA A 19 15.27 -6.64 15.82
N GLU A 20 15.72 -7.45 16.79
CA GLU A 20 16.47 -6.97 17.96
C GLU A 20 17.78 -6.28 17.56
N LYS A 21 18.51 -6.84 16.59
CA LYS A 21 19.78 -6.25 16.11
C LYS A 21 19.57 -4.91 15.45
N ASP A 22 18.46 -4.76 14.72
CA ASP A 22 18.18 -3.62 13.88
C ASP A 22 17.17 -2.61 14.49
N ILE A 23 16.70 -2.84 15.72
CA ILE A 23 15.58 -2.08 16.31
C ILE A 23 15.72 -0.56 16.25
N ILE A 24 16.94 -0.05 16.43
CA ILE A 24 17.20 1.39 16.35
C ILE A 24 17.04 1.91 14.92
N LYS A 25 17.48 1.12 13.92
CA LYS A 25 17.33 1.45 12.50
C LYS A 25 15.87 1.40 12.11
N ILE A 26 15.15 0.33 12.50
CA ILE A 26 13.71 0.15 12.25
C ILE A 26 12.93 1.32 12.84
N SER A 27 13.17 1.65 14.11
CA SER A 27 12.48 2.73 14.78
C SER A 27 12.67 4.08 14.09
N LYS A 28 13.88 4.43 13.69
CA LYS A 28 14.14 5.68 12.97
C LYS A 28 13.45 5.72 11.61
N TYR A 29 13.41 4.61 10.92
CA TYR A 29 12.77 4.51 9.61
C TYR A 29 11.26 4.65 9.74
N GLN A 30 10.61 3.91 10.67
CA GLN A 30 9.17 4.00 10.90
C GLN A 30 8.73 5.38 11.39
N GLU A 31 9.50 6.04 12.27
CA GLU A 31 9.20 7.41 12.66
C GLU A 31 9.17 8.36 11.46
N ALA A 32 10.10 8.22 10.52
CA ALA A 32 10.11 9.02 9.30
C ALA A 32 8.91 8.70 8.38
N CYS A 33 8.53 7.42 8.27
CA CYS A 33 7.33 7.00 7.52
C CYS A 33 6.06 7.60 8.15
N TYR A 34 5.92 7.49 9.46
CA TYR A 34 4.80 8.05 10.21
C TYR A 34 4.66 9.56 9.98
N GLU A 35 5.74 10.32 10.18
CA GLU A 35 5.73 11.77 9.99
C GLU A 35 5.33 12.14 8.55
N TYR A 36 5.85 11.41 7.56
CA TYR A 36 5.50 11.65 6.16
C TYR A 36 4.03 11.37 5.87
N ILE A 37 3.50 10.22 6.31
CA ILE A 37 2.08 9.86 6.12
C ILE A 37 1.19 10.90 6.80
N CYS A 38 1.46 11.24 8.07
CA CYS A 38 0.66 12.20 8.83
C CYS A 38 0.65 13.58 8.17
N ASN A 39 1.79 14.04 7.65
CA ASN A 39 1.87 15.31 6.93
C ASN A 39 1.07 15.30 5.63
N VAL A 40 1.13 14.21 4.85
CA VAL A 40 0.38 14.09 3.59
C VAL A 40 -1.12 13.99 3.86
N LEU A 41 -1.53 13.12 4.81
CA LEU A 41 -2.94 12.90 5.13
C LEU A 41 -3.53 13.99 6.03
N LYS A 42 -2.71 14.92 6.53
CA LYS A 42 -3.12 16.01 7.42
C LYS A 42 -3.83 15.51 8.70
N ILE A 43 -3.32 14.44 9.27
CA ILE A 43 -3.89 13.80 10.45
C ILE A 43 -2.78 13.51 11.48
N GLU A 44 -3.16 13.54 12.76
CA GLU A 44 -2.26 13.23 13.88
C GLU A 44 -2.94 12.21 14.79
N PRO A 45 -2.53 10.92 14.72
CA PRO A 45 -3.05 9.89 15.61
C PRO A 45 -2.79 10.20 17.08
N SER A 46 -3.79 9.98 17.94
CA SER A 46 -3.66 10.21 19.39
C SER A 46 -3.11 9.01 20.16
N PHE A 47 -2.72 7.94 19.45
CA PHE A 47 -2.21 6.68 20.01
C PHE A 47 -0.84 6.35 19.43
N LYS A 48 -0.14 5.40 20.08
CA LYS A 48 1.05 4.77 19.51
C LYS A 48 0.65 3.52 18.74
N ILE A 49 1.33 3.30 17.62
CA ILE A 49 1.19 2.06 16.85
C ILE A 49 1.99 0.95 17.57
N GLU A 50 1.34 -0.17 17.86
CA GLU A 50 1.96 -1.37 18.39
C GLU A 50 2.43 -2.24 17.23
N TYR A 51 3.73 -2.28 17.00
CA TYR A 51 4.36 -2.99 15.90
C TYR A 51 4.95 -4.31 16.38
N PHE A 52 4.47 -5.42 15.86
CA PHE A 52 4.94 -6.76 16.17
C PHE A 52 5.84 -7.27 15.03
N LEU A 53 7.15 -7.33 15.30
CA LEU A 53 8.15 -7.79 14.35
C LEU A 53 8.33 -9.31 14.52
N CYS A 54 7.69 -10.05 13.63
CA CYS A 54 7.68 -11.51 13.59
C CYS A 54 8.87 -12.05 12.82
N ASP A 55 9.28 -13.27 13.13
CA ASP A 55 10.47 -13.88 12.51
C ASP A 55 10.13 -14.54 11.16
N THR A 56 8.89 -14.99 10.93
CA THR A 56 8.51 -15.71 9.72
C THR A 56 7.11 -15.34 9.19
N PRO A 57 6.87 -15.51 7.88
CA PRO A 57 5.54 -15.31 7.27
C PRO A 57 4.45 -16.24 7.84
N GLU A 58 4.82 -17.47 8.22
CA GLU A 58 3.89 -18.44 8.82
C GLU A 58 3.43 -18.00 10.23
N GLU A 59 4.30 -17.29 10.98
CA GLU A 59 3.92 -16.71 12.27
C GLU A 59 2.86 -15.62 12.06
N VAL A 60 3.05 -14.75 11.08
CA VAL A 60 2.12 -13.66 10.76
C VAL A 60 0.80 -14.23 10.25
N GLY A 61 0.80 -15.19 9.33
CA GLY A 61 -0.41 -15.83 8.80
C GLY A 61 -1.24 -16.49 9.90
N ARG A 62 -0.62 -17.22 10.83
CA ARG A 62 -1.33 -17.80 11.98
C ARG A 62 -1.97 -16.75 12.90
N ILE A 63 -1.34 -15.59 13.07
CA ILE A 63 -1.90 -14.48 13.85
C ILE A 63 -3.05 -13.84 13.07
N TYR A 64 -2.94 -13.74 11.76
CA TYR A 64 -4.00 -13.24 10.87
C TYR A 64 -5.26 -14.11 10.94
N GLY A 65 -5.10 -15.42 11.13
CA GLY A 65 -6.20 -16.36 11.35
C GLY A 65 -6.49 -17.28 10.17
N ASP A 66 -5.59 -17.34 9.21
CA ASP A 66 -5.51 -18.40 8.21
C ASP A 66 -4.13 -19.07 8.29
N ASP A 67 -3.96 -20.22 7.67
CA ASP A 67 -2.70 -20.95 7.68
C ASP A 67 -1.77 -20.56 6.52
N GLU A 68 -2.17 -19.54 5.73
CA GLU A 68 -1.37 -19.06 4.59
C GLU A 68 -0.28 -18.10 5.07
N PRO A 69 0.96 -18.22 4.56
CA PRO A 69 2.04 -17.29 4.88
C PRO A 69 1.69 -15.86 4.50
N CYS A 70 1.91 -14.92 5.41
CA CYS A 70 1.63 -13.50 5.22
C CYS A 70 2.84 -12.66 5.64
N ASN A 71 3.18 -11.65 4.85
CA ASN A 71 4.32 -10.79 5.15
C ASN A 71 4.00 -9.66 6.14
N GLY A 72 2.76 -9.20 6.19
CA GLY A 72 2.33 -8.17 7.13
C GLY A 72 0.84 -7.88 7.01
N PHE A 73 0.26 -7.34 8.07
CA PHE A 73 -1.10 -6.80 8.06
C PHE A 73 -1.31 -5.82 9.20
N ALA A 74 -2.26 -4.90 9.00
CA ALA A 74 -2.75 -3.97 10.01
C ALA A 74 -3.95 -4.57 10.75
N ASP A 75 -3.85 -4.68 12.09
CA ASP A 75 -4.93 -5.09 13.00
C ASP A 75 -5.42 -3.86 13.77
N LEU A 76 -6.61 -3.41 13.40
CA LEU A 76 -7.19 -2.20 13.96
C LEU A 76 -7.48 -2.33 15.48
N PRO A 77 -7.41 -1.21 16.24
CA PRO A 77 -7.24 0.16 15.73
C PRO A 77 -5.79 0.60 15.50
N ASN A 78 -4.79 -0.07 16.06
CA ASN A 78 -3.43 0.46 16.13
C ASN A 78 -2.33 -0.60 16.16
N LYS A 79 -2.58 -1.82 15.72
CA LYS A 79 -1.54 -2.86 15.68
C LYS A 79 -1.12 -3.18 14.26
N ILE A 80 0.15 -3.53 14.11
CA ILE A 80 0.74 -4.03 12.88
C ILE A 80 1.53 -5.29 13.22
N TYR A 81 1.34 -6.33 12.43
CA TYR A 81 2.15 -7.54 12.46
C TYR A 81 2.91 -7.62 11.14
N ALA A 82 4.23 -7.76 11.20
CA ALA A 82 5.06 -7.76 10.00
C ALA A 82 6.30 -8.65 10.17
N VAL A 83 6.68 -9.31 9.11
CA VAL A 83 7.90 -10.12 9.07
C VAL A 83 9.11 -9.21 9.04
N TYR A 84 10.10 -9.51 9.91
CA TYR A 84 11.41 -8.88 9.86
C TYR A 84 12.52 -9.90 10.16
N ASN A 85 13.11 -10.44 9.09
CA ASN A 85 14.21 -11.40 9.15
C ASN A 85 15.31 -11.02 8.15
N GLU A 86 16.22 -11.93 7.83
CA GLU A 86 17.33 -11.66 6.90
C GLU A 86 16.85 -11.54 5.43
N GLU A 87 15.74 -12.17 5.06
CA GLU A 87 15.22 -12.24 3.70
C GLU A 87 14.06 -11.26 3.48
N VAL A 88 13.16 -11.17 4.46
CA VAL A 88 11.93 -10.35 4.38
C VAL A 88 11.97 -9.27 5.45
N GLN A 89 11.82 -8.02 5.05
CA GLN A 89 11.82 -6.85 5.92
C GLN A 89 10.59 -5.98 5.63
N CYS A 90 9.42 -6.44 6.10
CA CYS A 90 8.14 -5.74 5.92
C CYS A 90 7.97 -4.60 6.92
N VAL A 91 8.83 -3.59 6.78
CA VAL A 91 8.74 -2.33 7.50
C VAL A 91 8.74 -1.18 6.49
N GLY A 92 7.97 -0.15 6.74
CA GLY A 92 7.84 0.98 5.81
C GLY A 92 6.46 1.64 5.89
N PHE A 93 5.97 2.07 4.75
CA PHE A 93 4.78 2.88 4.67
C PHE A 93 3.47 2.08 4.69
N HIS A 94 3.45 0.88 4.12
CA HIS A 94 2.23 0.18 3.72
C HIS A 94 1.22 0.01 4.88
N GLU A 95 1.62 -0.73 5.90
CA GLU A 95 0.72 -1.02 7.04
C GLU A 95 0.44 0.23 7.89
N ASP A 96 1.41 1.13 8.00
CA ASP A 96 1.22 2.43 8.65
C ASP A 96 0.18 3.26 7.92
N ALA A 97 0.17 3.25 6.59
CA ALA A 97 -0.82 3.96 5.78
C ALA A 97 -2.24 3.45 6.06
N HIS A 98 -2.43 2.13 6.23
CA HIS A 98 -3.72 1.58 6.63
C HIS A 98 -4.14 2.07 8.00
N VAL A 99 -3.29 1.91 9.03
CA VAL A 99 -3.63 2.31 10.41
C VAL A 99 -3.94 3.81 10.50
N ILE A 100 -3.16 4.65 9.83
CA ILE A 100 -3.30 6.10 9.91
C ILE A 100 -4.48 6.59 9.05
N SER A 101 -4.63 6.11 7.81
CA SER A 101 -5.70 6.56 6.92
C SER A 101 -7.10 6.15 7.39
N TYR A 102 -7.22 5.04 8.13
CA TYR A 102 -8.50 4.61 8.69
C TYR A 102 -9.03 5.52 9.81
N LEU A 103 -8.23 6.47 10.29
CA LEU A 103 -8.73 7.56 11.11
C LEU A 103 -9.53 8.60 10.31
N ILE A 104 -9.34 8.66 8.99
CA ILE A 104 -10.14 9.49 8.09
C ILE A 104 -11.42 8.74 7.73
N ASN A 105 -11.27 7.58 7.15
CA ASN A 105 -12.34 6.65 6.77
C ASN A 105 -11.73 5.30 6.35
N ARG A 106 -12.59 4.28 6.29
CA ARG A 106 -12.26 2.98 5.71
C ARG A 106 -13.20 2.72 4.52
N PRO A 107 -12.85 3.19 3.31
CA PRO A 107 -13.67 2.96 2.11
C PRO A 107 -13.98 1.47 1.91
N ASN A 108 -15.16 1.13 1.40
CA ASN A 108 -15.55 -0.26 1.20
C ASN A 108 -14.68 -0.97 0.17
N SER A 109 -14.19 -0.27 -0.86
CA SER A 109 -13.32 -0.86 -1.87
C SER A 109 -11.91 -1.10 -1.33
N CYS A 110 -11.47 -2.35 -1.36
CA CYS A 110 -10.10 -2.75 -1.05
C CYS A 110 -9.10 -2.07 -1.98
N ALA A 111 -9.41 -1.98 -3.27
CA ALA A 111 -8.59 -1.33 -4.27
C ALA A 111 -8.19 0.11 -3.89
N ILE A 112 -9.10 0.89 -3.30
CA ILE A 112 -8.79 2.26 -2.86
C ILE A 112 -7.91 2.26 -1.61
N ARG A 113 -8.10 1.32 -0.69
CA ARG A 113 -7.28 1.19 0.53
C ARG A 113 -5.86 0.78 0.18
N GLU A 114 -5.71 -0.27 -0.64
CA GLU A 114 -4.41 -0.75 -1.11
C GLU A 114 -3.73 0.28 -2.03
N GLY A 115 -4.50 0.95 -2.88
CA GLY A 115 -4.00 2.03 -3.73
C GLY A 115 -3.35 3.16 -2.93
N LEU A 116 -3.93 3.54 -1.78
CA LEU A 116 -3.33 4.56 -0.91
C LEU A 116 -2.06 4.05 -0.21
N ALA A 117 -2.05 2.80 0.26
CA ALA A 117 -0.84 2.20 0.84
C ALA A 117 0.29 2.12 -0.20
N MET A 118 -0.01 1.67 -1.42
CA MET A 118 0.92 1.61 -2.54
C MET A 118 1.37 2.99 -3.05
N TYR A 119 0.53 4.03 -2.92
CA TYR A 119 0.96 5.41 -3.17
C TYR A 119 2.11 5.81 -2.25
N PHE A 120 2.08 5.43 -0.99
CA PHE A 120 3.18 5.71 -0.06
C PHE A 120 4.40 4.83 -0.32
N ASP A 121 4.22 3.55 -0.65
CA ASP A 121 5.33 2.63 -1.00
C ASP A 121 6.04 3.02 -2.30
N ARG A 122 5.34 3.63 -3.25
CA ARG A 122 5.86 4.07 -4.55
C ARG A 122 6.24 2.93 -5.49
N LYS A 123 6.60 1.78 -4.98
CA LYS A 123 7.26 0.70 -5.73
C LYS A 123 6.72 -0.66 -5.35
N TRP A 124 6.66 -1.53 -6.34
CA TRP A 124 6.47 -2.96 -6.17
C TRP A 124 7.74 -3.69 -6.63
N TRP A 125 8.32 -4.53 -5.78
CA TRP A 125 9.60 -5.21 -6.03
C TRP A 125 10.74 -4.27 -6.47
N GLY A 126 10.74 -3.06 -5.94
CA GLY A 126 11.75 -2.04 -6.23
C GLY A 126 11.58 -1.31 -7.56
N ILE A 127 10.52 -1.59 -8.31
CA ILE A 127 10.16 -0.92 -9.59
C ILE A 127 8.94 -0.02 -9.32
N GLN A 128 8.88 1.14 -9.98
CA GLN A 128 7.81 2.12 -9.80
C GLN A 128 6.43 1.51 -10.18
N ASN A 129 5.40 1.85 -9.41
CA ASN A 129 4.04 1.41 -9.71
C ASN A 129 3.58 1.82 -11.13
N LEU A 130 4.01 3.00 -11.58
CA LEU A 130 3.71 3.51 -12.92
C LEU A 130 4.33 2.64 -14.02
N ASP A 131 5.59 2.20 -13.85
CA ASP A 131 6.27 1.32 -14.81
C ASP A 131 5.55 -0.03 -14.89
N TRP A 132 5.19 -0.62 -13.75
CA TRP A 132 4.38 -1.85 -13.72
C TRP A 132 3.05 -1.69 -14.46
N THR A 133 2.35 -0.58 -14.23
CA THR A 133 1.07 -0.31 -14.92
C THR A 133 1.26 -0.20 -16.43
N GLY A 134 2.29 0.50 -16.87
CA GLY A 134 2.65 0.58 -18.29
C GLY A 134 3.00 -0.78 -18.89
N TYR A 135 3.73 -1.61 -18.15
CA TYR A 135 4.04 -2.99 -18.53
C TYR A 135 2.77 -3.82 -18.72
N PHE A 136 1.83 -3.76 -17.78
CA PHE A 136 0.55 -4.48 -17.90
C PHE A 136 -0.29 -4.02 -19.09
N ILE A 137 -0.31 -2.71 -19.40
CA ILE A 137 -0.99 -2.17 -20.58
C ILE A 137 -0.35 -2.72 -21.86
N ASN A 138 0.97 -2.68 -21.97
CA ASN A 138 1.72 -3.13 -23.14
C ASN A 138 1.56 -4.65 -23.40
N ASN A 139 1.43 -5.43 -22.34
CA ASN A 139 1.29 -6.89 -22.40
C ASN A 139 -0.16 -7.40 -22.39
N ASN A 140 -1.15 -6.49 -22.46
CA ASN A 140 -2.58 -6.81 -22.41
C ASN A 140 -3.02 -7.58 -21.15
N THR A 141 -2.36 -7.32 -20.03
CA THR A 141 -2.69 -7.86 -18.69
C THR A 141 -3.22 -6.80 -17.74
N TYR A 142 -3.39 -5.56 -18.22
CA TYR A 142 -3.98 -4.46 -17.46
C TYR A 142 -5.46 -4.73 -17.18
N ILE A 143 -5.88 -4.45 -15.95
CA ILE A 143 -7.27 -4.55 -15.51
C ILE A 143 -7.80 -3.13 -15.30
N ALA A 144 -8.97 -2.85 -15.86
CA ALA A 144 -9.53 -1.51 -15.81
C ALA A 144 -9.90 -1.10 -14.37
N ILE A 145 -9.70 0.18 -14.04
CA ILE A 145 -9.98 0.71 -12.71
C ILE A 145 -11.44 0.45 -12.28
N GLU A 146 -12.40 0.64 -13.19
CA GLU A 146 -13.81 0.39 -12.90
C GLU A 146 -14.11 -1.06 -12.49
N GLU A 147 -13.30 -2.02 -12.93
CA GLU A 147 -13.40 -3.42 -12.56
C GLU A 147 -12.74 -3.66 -11.20
N LEU A 148 -11.54 -3.10 -10.98
CA LEU A 148 -10.79 -3.25 -9.72
C LEU A 148 -11.48 -2.61 -8.52
N LEU A 149 -12.37 -1.63 -8.72
CA LEU A 149 -13.16 -1.05 -7.63
C LEU A 149 -14.15 -2.04 -6.99
N ASN A 150 -14.43 -3.17 -7.65
CA ASN A 150 -15.21 -4.27 -7.09
C ASN A 150 -14.26 -5.25 -6.38
N ASP A 151 -14.48 -5.49 -5.08
CA ASP A 151 -13.62 -6.35 -4.27
C ASP A 151 -13.59 -7.80 -4.77
N GLU A 152 -14.69 -8.36 -5.31
CA GLU A 152 -14.69 -9.72 -5.89
C GLU A 152 -13.73 -9.82 -7.08
N VAL A 153 -13.70 -8.78 -7.93
CA VAL A 153 -12.78 -8.70 -9.05
C VAL A 153 -11.35 -8.46 -8.56
N PHE A 154 -11.17 -7.52 -7.62
CA PHE A 154 -9.86 -7.17 -7.08
C PHE A 154 -9.13 -8.39 -6.51
N PHE A 155 -9.81 -9.21 -5.72
CA PHE A 155 -9.26 -10.44 -5.12
C PHE A 155 -9.20 -11.65 -6.07
N SER A 156 -9.80 -11.57 -7.26
CA SER A 156 -9.68 -12.64 -8.27
C SER A 156 -8.36 -12.61 -9.03
N TYR A 157 -7.62 -11.53 -8.94
CA TYR A 157 -6.31 -11.35 -9.54
C TYR A 157 -5.22 -11.32 -8.48
N ASP A 158 -4.00 -11.67 -8.89
CA ASP A 158 -2.83 -11.60 -8.03
C ASP A 158 -2.50 -10.16 -7.64
N CYS A 159 -2.08 -9.95 -6.39
CA CYS A 159 -1.68 -8.64 -5.88
C CYS A 159 -0.51 -8.02 -6.65
N THR A 160 0.32 -8.84 -7.31
CA THR A 160 1.41 -8.36 -8.17
C THR A 160 0.92 -7.53 -9.36
N ILE A 161 -0.35 -7.71 -9.76
CA ILE A 161 -1.00 -6.93 -10.82
C ILE A 161 -1.82 -5.78 -10.20
N THR A 162 -2.68 -6.10 -9.24
CA THR A 162 -3.69 -5.15 -8.75
C THR A 162 -3.08 -4.03 -7.92
N TYR A 163 -2.10 -4.31 -7.07
CA TYR A 163 -1.49 -3.34 -6.18
C TYR A 163 -0.73 -2.23 -6.92
N PRO A 164 0.19 -2.53 -7.86
CA PRO A 164 0.87 -1.48 -8.62
C PRO A 164 -0.09 -0.60 -9.45
N ILE A 165 -1.12 -1.21 -10.08
CA ILE A 165 -2.13 -0.46 -10.84
C ILE A 165 -2.84 0.55 -9.93
N MET A 166 -3.31 0.10 -8.77
CA MET A 166 -4.04 0.99 -7.85
C MET A 166 -3.13 2.02 -7.19
N GLY A 167 -1.87 1.67 -6.92
CA GLY A 167 -0.86 2.62 -6.44
C GLY A 167 -0.56 3.73 -7.44
N ALA A 168 -0.37 3.38 -8.73
CA ALA A 168 -0.16 4.35 -9.80
C ALA A 168 -1.42 5.21 -10.05
N PHE A 169 -2.60 4.61 -10.00
CA PHE A 169 -3.86 5.34 -10.13
C PHE A 169 -4.06 6.36 -9.01
N THR A 170 -3.77 5.98 -7.76
CA THR A 170 -3.83 6.88 -6.62
C THR A 170 -2.83 8.03 -6.73
N ASP A 171 -1.59 7.74 -7.15
CA ASP A 171 -0.57 8.77 -7.40
C ASP A 171 -1.03 9.75 -8.49
N TRP A 172 -1.58 9.24 -9.59
CA TRP A 172 -2.13 10.05 -10.67
C TRP A 172 -3.30 10.93 -10.21
N LEU A 173 -4.23 10.40 -9.41
CA LEU A 173 -5.34 11.19 -8.86
C LEU A 173 -4.82 12.35 -8.00
N ILE A 174 -3.87 12.07 -7.11
CA ILE A 174 -3.28 13.07 -6.22
C ILE A 174 -2.48 14.10 -7.01
N ALA A 175 -1.69 13.67 -7.98
CA ALA A 175 -0.91 14.56 -8.84
C ALA A 175 -1.79 15.45 -9.72
N THR A 176 -2.93 14.92 -10.22
CA THR A 176 -3.82 15.63 -11.15
C THR A 176 -4.77 16.58 -10.44
N TYR A 177 -5.34 16.15 -9.33
CA TYR A 177 -6.43 16.87 -8.65
C TYR A 177 -6.04 17.44 -7.29
N GLY A 178 -4.90 17.07 -6.76
CA GLY A 178 -4.41 17.46 -5.44
C GLY A 178 -4.87 16.54 -4.32
N ILE A 179 -4.05 16.54 -3.25
CA ILE A 179 -4.29 15.69 -2.07
C ILE A 179 -5.60 16.03 -1.36
N ASP A 180 -6.00 17.31 -1.31
CA ASP A 180 -7.22 17.71 -0.62
C ASP A 180 -8.46 17.10 -1.27
N LEU A 181 -8.52 17.08 -2.60
CA LEU A 181 -9.62 16.47 -3.31
C LEU A 181 -9.62 14.95 -3.17
N TYR A 182 -8.42 14.32 -3.14
CA TYR A 182 -8.30 12.90 -2.85
C TYR A 182 -8.79 12.55 -1.45
N LEU A 183 -8.44 13.35 -0.43
CA LEU A 183 -8.93 13.14 0.93
C LEU A 183 -10.45 13.33 1.04
N ASP A 184 -11.03 14.26 0.30
CA ASP A 184 -12.50 14.39 0.23
C ASP A 184 -13.14 13.16 -0.43
N PHE A 185 -12.53 12.60 -1.47
CA PHE A 185 -12.95 11.33 -2.08
C PHE A 185 -12.82 10.16 -1.10
N TYR A 186 -11.70 10.05 -0.37
CA TYR A 186 -11.44 8.96 0.56
C TYR A 186 -12.43 8.87 1.72
N LYS A 187 -13.14 9.96 2.05
CA LYS A 187 -14.19 10.00 3.07
C LYS A 187 -15.48 9.26 2.65
N TYR A 188 -15.67 8.97 1.36
CA TYR A 188 -16.85 8.26 0.90
C TYR A 188 -16.71 6.76 1.17
N GLU A 189 -17.73 6.20 1.81
CA GLU A 189 -17.83 4.76 2.00
C GLU A 189 -18.05 4.06 0.64
N ASN A 190 -18.99 4.60 -0.16
CA ASN A 190 -19.23 4.14 -1.52
C ASN A 190 -18.31 4.88 -2.51
N VAL A 191 -17.32 4.16 -3.05
CA VAL A 191 -16.30 4.73 -3.93
C VAL A 191 -16.87 5.22 -5.27
N PHE A 192 -17.92 4.59 -5.81
CA PHE A 192 -18.57 5.03 -7.06
C PHE A 192 -19.28 6.38 -6.85
N GLU A 193 -19.98 6.53 -5.74
CA GLU A 193 -20.57 7.80 -5.34
C GLU A 193 -19.48 8.87 -5.11
N GLY A 194 -18.41 8.52 -4.41
CA GLY A 194 -17.28 9.41 -4.17
C GLY A 194 -16.65 9.93 -5.46
N ILE A 195 -16.39 9.07 -6.42
CA ILE A 195 -15.87 9.44 -7.74
C ILE A 195 -16.81 10.45 -8.43
N GLN A 196 -18.10 10.17 -8.45
CA GLN A 196 -19.08 11.04 -9.09
C GLN A 196 -19.21 12.39 -8.39
N GLN A 197 -19.23 12.41 -7.06
CA GLN A 197 -19.42 13.64 -6.29
C GLN A 197 -18.18 14.52 -6.28
N VAL A 198 -17.00 13.93 -6.17
CA VAL A 198 -15.74 14.67 -6.01
C VAL A 198 -15.14 15.02 -7.37
N TYR A 199 -14.95 14.04 -8.25
CA TYR A 199 -14.28 14.25 -9.54
C TYR A 199 -15.26 14.63 -10.67
N LYS A 200 -16.59 14.55 -10.44
CA LYS A 200 -17.63 14.82 -11.46
C LYS A 200 -17.47 13.95 -12.71
N LYS A 201 -17.06 12.72 -12.51
CA LYS A 201 -16.77 11.73 -13.56
C LYS A 201 -17.35 10.37 -13.18
N ILE A 202 -17.38 9.46 -14.14
CA ILE A 202 -17.61 8.04 -13.88
C ILE A 202 -16.29 7.29 -13.89
N PRO A 203 -16.17 6.12 -13.22
CA PRO A 203 -14.92 5.35 -13.15
C PRO A 203 -14.28 5.08 -14.51
N LYS A 204 -15.08 4.75 -15.53
CA LYS A 204 -14.61 4.51 -16.90
C LYS A 204 -13.93 5.73 -17.53
N GLU A 205 -14.41 6.93 -17.26
CA GLU A 205 -13.76 8.16 -17.76
C GLU A 205 -12.40 8.38 -17.06
N LEU A 206 -12.36 8.15 -15.73
CA LEU A 206 -11.10 8.25 -14.99
C LEU A 206 -10.10 7.19 -15.47
N ASN A 207 -10.55 5.96 -15.71
CA ASN A 207 -9.71 4.89 -16.27
C ASN A 207 -9.10 5.31 -17.62
N GLN A 208 -9.91 5.83 -18.55
CA GLN A 208 -9.39 6.27 -19.85
C GLN A 208 -8.34 7.37 -19.70
N MET A 209 -8.62 8.39 -18.87
CA MET A 209 -7.69 9.48 -18.62
C MET A 209 -6.38 8.98 -17.97
N PHE A 210 -6.49 8.00 -17.07
CA PHE A 210 -5.33 7.39 -16.44
C PHE A 210 -4.50 6.58 -17.42
N VAL A 211 -5.12 5.75 -18.27
CA VAL A 211 -4.43 5.00 -19.33
C VAL A 211 -3.75 5.95 -20.32
N ASP A 212 -4.43 7.02 -20.73
CA ASP A 212 -3.84 8.05 -21.60
C ASP A 212 -2.61 8.69 -20.94
N TYR A 213 -2.68 8.95 -19.62
CA TYR A 213 -1.52 9.47 -18.87
C TYR A 213 -0.38 8.46 -18.81
N VAL A 214 -0.64 7.20 -18.49
CA VAL A 214 0.41 6.15 -18.42
C VAL A 214 1.13 6.02 -19.77
N ASN A 215 0.39 6.08 -20.87
CA ASN A 215 0.92 5.97 -22.22
C ASN A 215 1.83 7.16 -22.66
N LEU A 216 1.92 8.23 -21.86
CA LEU A 216 2.91 9.29 -22.09
C LEU A 216 4.33 8.89 -21.71
N PHE A 217 4.48 7.85 -20.88
CA PHE A 217 5.77 7.40 -20.38
C PHE A 217 6.24 6.15 -21.13
N ARG A 218 7.55 6.07 -21.30
CA ARG A 218 8.20 4.88 -21.87
C ARG A 218 8.94 4.16 -20.75
N ILE A 219 8.78 2.88 -20.70
CA ILE A 219 9.53 2.01 -19.78
C ILE A 219 10.94 1.87 -20.35
N ASP A 220 11.94 1.96 -19.49
CA ASP A 220 13.33 1.66 -19.85
C ASP A 220 13.48 0.17 -20.17
N GLU A 221 14.21 -0.19 -21.23
CA GLU A 221 14.35 -1.58 -21.70
C GLU A 221 14.93 -2.52 -20.61
N LEU A 222 15.86 -2.03 -19.76
CA LEU A 222 16.43 -2.83 -18.69
C LEU A 222 15.42 -3.04 -17.55
N VAL A 223 14.56 -2.05 -17.31
CA VAL A 223 13.47 -2.16 -16.34
C VAL A 223 12.43 -3.16 -16.83
N GLU A 224 12.07 -3.10 -18.12
CA GLU A 224 11.13 -4.03 -18.74
C GLU A 224 11.63 -5.48 -18.69
N GLN A 225 12.90 -5.75 -19.05
CA GLN A 225 13.53 -7.06 -18.92
C GLN A 225 13.51 -7.60 -17.48
N ARG A 226 13.72 -6.71 -16.49
CA ARG A 226 13.64 -7.08 -15.08
C ARG A 226 12.21 -7.42 -14.67
N MET A 227 11.21 -6.68 -15.16
CA MET A 227 9.79 -6.97 -14.91
C MET A 227 9.38 -8.32 -15.51
N ASP A 228 9.82 -8.62 -16.74
CA ASP A 228 9.58 -9.93 -17.37
C ASP A 228 10.11 -11.07 -16.50
N THR A 229 11.32 -10.93 -15.98
CA THR A 229 11.91 -11.93 -15.07
C THR A 229 11.08 -12.11 -13.80
N LEU A 230 10.76 -11.00 -13.10
CA LEU A 230 10.03 -11.03 -11.83
C LEU A 230 8.58 -11.51 -11.94
N PHE A 231 7.95 -11.30 -13.10
CA PHE A 231 6.54 -11.65 -13.32
C PHE A 231 6.35 -13.12 -13.75
N HIS A 232 7.39 -13.77 -14.26
CA HIS A 232 7.33 -15.14 -14.75
C HIS A 232 8.12 -16.15 -13.88
N GLU A 233 8.80 -15.69 -12.81
CA GLU A 233 9.37 -16.53 -11.75
C GLU A 233 8.30 -16.96 -10.72
#